data_f9632f720a1116bef3e7e90862800023
#
_entry.id   f9632f720a1116bef3e7e90862800023
#
_cell.length_a   1.000
_cell.length_b   1.000
_cell.length_c   1.000
_cell.angle_alpha   90.00
_cell.angle_beta   90.00
_cell.angle_gamma   90.00
#
_symmetry.space_group_name_H-M   'P 1'
#
loop_
_entity.id
_entity.type
_entity.pdbx_description
1 polymer ?
#
loop_
_entity_poly.entity_id
_entity_poly.type
_entity_poly.pdbx_seq_one_letter_code
_entity_poly.pdbx_strand_id
1 'polypeptide(L)'
;MLFDIISAVGPVGLFFGRIANFINGELWGRTTDMPWGVVFHQSGPLPRHPSQLYEAGLEGLILTGLAAVLIIKYQALMRPGTVFGTFLAGYGISRILVETVREPDAHIGYLIWGTTWGQWLSIPMVILGTYLVWRAISLPAVNKL
;
A
#
# COMPACT_ATOMS: atom_id res chain seq x y z
N MET A 1 1.08 18.38 9.15
CA MET A 1 -0.16 18.00 9.86
C MET A 1 -1.32 17.62 8.92
N LEU A 2 -1.67 18.42 7.90
CA LEU A 2 -2.76 18.05 6.98
C LEU A 2 -2.51 16.70 6.28
N PHE A 3 -1.33 16.51 5.72
CA PHE A 3 -0.95 15.23 5.08
C PHE A 3 -0.98 14.05 6.05
N ASP A 4 -0.65 14.25 7.34
CA ASP A 4 -0.73 13.19 8.34
C ASP A 4 -2.18 12.76 8.59
N ILE A 5 -3.12 13.72 8.63
CA ILE A 5 -4.55 13.42 8.80
C ILE A 5 -5.09 12.68 7.58
N ILE A 6 -4.78 13.14 6.37
CA ILE A 6 -5.18 12.47 5.13
C ILE A 6 -4.63 11.04 5.09
N SER A 7 -3.37 10.86 5.49
CA SER A 7 -2.73 9.54 5.51
C SER A 7 -3.23 8.62 6.62
N ALA A 8 -3.81 9.17 7.67
CA ALA A 8 -4.45 8.37 8.71
C ALA A 8 -5.77 7.74 8.24
N VAL A 9 -6.53 8.43 7.39
CA VAL A 9 -7.84 7.95 6.92
C VAL A 9 -7.78 7.32 5.52
N GLY A 10 -6.79 7.70 4.71
CA GLY A 10 -6.61 7.22 3.34
C GLY A 10 -6.61 5.69 3.19
N PRO A 11 -5.89 4.93 4.05
CA PRO A 11 -5.87 3.47 4.00
C PRO A 11 -7.24 2.81 4.16
N VAL A 12 -8.17 3.43 4.91
CA VAL A 12 -9.56 2.94 5.01
C VAL A 12 -10.24 2.98 3.64
N GLY A 13 -10.06 4.08 2.91
CA GLY A 13 -10.58 4.19 1.53
C GLY A 13 -9.93 3.18 0.58
N LEU A 14 -8.63 2.96 0.70
CA LEU A 14 -7.92 1.93 -0.08
C LEU A 14 -8.49 0.54 0.20
N PHE A 15 -8.73 0.20 1.46
CA PHE A 15 -9.34 -1.09 1.82
C PHE A 15 -10.65 -1.32 1.06
N PHE A 16 -11.61 -0.41 1.19
CA PHE A 16 -12.90 -0.56 0.52
C PHE A 16 -12.80 -0.52 -1.00
N GLY A 17 -11.91 0.30 -1.55
CA GLY A 17 -11.64 0.33 -3.00
C GLY A 17 -11.13 -1.01 -3.52
N ARG A 18 -10.22 -1.68 -2.78
CA ARG A 18 -9.71 -3.00 -3.16
C ARG A 18 -10.74 -4.11 -3.01
N ILE A 19 -11.57 -4.05 -1.98
CA ILE A 19 -12.72 -4.97 -1.84
C ILE A 19 -13.69 -4.78 -3.01
N ALA A 20 -13.99 -3.56 -3.42
CA ALA A 20 -14.83 -3.29 -4.58
C ALA A 20 -14.21 -3.85 -5.87
N ASN A 21 -12.91 -3.69 -6.10
CA ASN A 21 -12.21 -4.28 -7.25
C ASN A 21 -12.31 -5.82 -7.25
N PHE A 22 -12.22 -6.45 -6.09
CA PHE A 22 -12.39 -7.89 -5.97
C PHE A 22 -13.83 -8.33 -6.33
N ILE A 23 -14.84 -7.64 -5.80
CA ILE A 23 -16.25 -7.91 -6.09
C ILE A 23 -16.57 -7.73 -7.59
N ASN A 24 -16.02 -6.68 -8.19
CA ASN A 24 -16.17 -6.40 -9.63
C ASN A 24 -15.38 -7.39 -10.51
N GLY A 25 -14.46 -8.17 -9.93
CA GLY A 25 -13.63 -9.10 -10.68
C GLY A 25 -12.62 -8.42 -11.60
N GLU A 26 -12.04 -7.33 -11.17
CA GLU A 26 -11.04 -6.54 -11.92
C GLU A 26 -9.72 -6.44 -11.15
N LEU A 27 -8.62 -6.10 -11.86
CA LEU A 27 -7.29 -5.93 -11.29
C LEU A 27 -6.75 -7.16 -10.55
N TRP A 28 -7.05 -8.33 -11.06
CA TRP A 28 -6.57 -9.63 -10.53
C TRP A 28 -5.06 -9.80 -10.69
N GLY A 29 -4.52 -10.78 -9.97
CA GLY A 29 -3.13 -11.18 -10.06
C GLY A 29 -2.82 -12.18 -11.16
N ARG A 30 -1.57 -12.66 -11.18
CA ARG A 30 -1.11 -13.71 -12.10
C ARG A 30 -1.80 -15.03 -11.84
N THR A 31 -1.76 -15.93 -12.82
CA THR A 31 -2.19 -17.33 -12.63
C THR A 31 -1.42 -18.00 -11.50
N THR A 32 -2.10 -18.84 -10.72
CA THR A 32 -1.50 -19.50 -9.57
C THR A 32 -2.08 -20.90 -9.36
N ASP A 33 -1.27 -21.80 -8.82
CA ASP A 33 -1.68 -23.14 -8.39
C ASP A 33 -2.01 -23.19 -6.88
N MET A 34 -1.97 -22.05 -6.20
CA MET A 34 -2.25 -21.99 -4.77
C MET A 34 -3.72 -22.34 -4.47
N PRO A 35 -4.01 -23.00 -3.32
CA PRO A 35 -5.36 -23.45 -2.99
C PRO A 35 -6.38 -22.33 -2.81
N TRP A 36 -5.94 -21.08 -2.62
CA TRP A 36 -6.80 -19.90 -2.53
C TRP A 36 -6.89 -19.09 -3.83
N GLY A 37 -6.37 -19.64 -4.95
CA GLY A 37 -6.55 -19.04 -6.27
C GLY A 37 -8.02 -18.89 -6.63
N VAL A 38 -8.39 -17.78 -7.25
CA VAL A 38 -9.76 -17.44 -7.64
C VAL A 38 -9.87 -17.38 -9.16
N VAL A 39 -10.92 -17.99 -9.72
CA VAL A 39 -11.27 -17.85 -11.12
C VAL A 39 -12.18 -16.63 -11.28
N PHE A 40 -11.66 -15.57 -11.90
CA PHE A 40 -12.44 -14.36 -12.17
C PHE A 40 -13.15 -14.50 -13.52
N HIS A 41 -14.39 -14.07 -13.58
CA HIS A 41 -15.26 -14.27 -14.75
C HIS A 41 -14.68 -13.71 -16.06
N GLN A 42 -13.89 -12.64 -15.98
CA GLN A 42 -13.29 -11.97 -17.13
C GLN A 42 -11.83 -12.36 -17.40
N SER A 43 -11.23 -13.21 -16.56
CA SER A 43 -9.80 -13.55 -16.63
C SER A 43 -9.49 -14.88 -17.33
N GLY A 44 -10.52 -15.58 -17.82
CA GLY A 44 -10.38 -16.93 -18.36
C GLY A 44 -10.54 -18.03 -17.30
N PRO A 45 -10.29 -19.31 -17.67
CA PRO A 45 -10.61 -20.47 -16.81
C PRO A 45 -9.56 -20.77 -15.74
N LEU A 46 -8.40 -20.11 -15.76
CA LEU A 46 -7.31 -20.40 -14.84
C LEU A 46 -7.45 -19.61 -13.53
N PRO A 47 -7.18 -20.26 -12.38
CA PRO A 47 -7.17 -19.57 -11.10
C PRO A 47 -6.03 -18.54 -11.04
N ARG A 48 -6.30 -17.41 -10.38
CA ARG A 48 -5.39 -16.29 -10.23
C ARG A 48 -5.26 -15.85 -8.78
N HIS A 49 -4.14 -15.20 -8.46
CA HIS A 49 -3.99 -14.56 -7.17
C HIS A 49 -5.06 -13.48 -6.98
N PRO A 50 -5.81 -13.50 -5.87
CA PRO A 50 -6.71 -12.40 -5.50
C PRO A 50 -5.90 -11.22 -4.96
N SER A 51 -5.09 -10.60 -5.83
CA SER A 51 -4.15 -9.53 -5.45
C SER A 51 -4.87 -8.33 -4.83
N GLN A 52 -6.14 -8.09 -5.19
CA GLN A 52 -6.98 -7.07 -4.58
C GLN A 52 -7.13 -7.29 -3.06
N LEU A 53 -7.25 -8.54 -2.61
CA LEU A 53 -7.35 -8.87 -1.19
C LEU A 53 -6.01 -8.70 -0.47
N TYR A 54 -4.88 -8.98 -1.15
CA TYR A 54 -3.55 -8.72 -0.59
C TYR A 54 -3.33 -7.22 -0.43
N GLU A 55 -3.71 -6.43 -1.43
CA GLU A 55 -3.66 -4.97 -1.36
C GLU A 55 -4.60 -4.43 -0.27
N ALA A 56 -5.82 -4.95 -0.14
CA ALA A 56 -6.73 -4.57 0.94
C ALA A 56 -6.13 -4.83 2.32
N GLY A 57 -5.46 -5.96 2.51
CA GLY A 57 -4.78 -6.31 3.75
C GLY A 57 -3.59 -5.42 4.04
N LEU A 58 -2.67 -5.29 3.10
CA LEU A 58 -1.41 -4.56 3.28
C LEU A 58 -1.61 -3.04 3.24
N GLU A 59 -2.24 -2.52 2.17
CA GLU A 59 -2.41 -1.09 1.94
C GLU A 59 -3.59 -0.51 2.75
N GLY A 60 -4.58 -1.34 3.08
CA GLY A 60 -5.76 -0.97 3.85
C GLY A 60 -5.60 -1.27 5.34
N LEU A 61 -5.78 -2.52 5.75
CA LEU A 61 -5.88 -2.89 7.17
C LEU A 61 -4.59 -2.64 7.95
N ILE A 62 -3.44 -3.08 7.45
CA ILE A 62 -2.17 -2.94 8.16
C ILE A 62 -1.79 -1.47 8.30
N LEU A 63 -1.91 -0.67 7.24
CA LEU A 63 -1.58 0.77 7.30
C LEU A 63 -2.57 1.54 8.19
N THR A 64 -3.85 1.19 8.19
CA THR A 64 -4.84 1.78 9.13
C THR A 64 -4.47 1.46 10.57
N GLY A 65 -4.18 0.19 10.88
CA GLY A 65 -3.78 -0.23 12.22
C GLY A 65 -2.49 0.46 12.67
N LEU A 66 -1.50 0.55 11.79
CA LEU A 66 -0.23 1.22 12.06
C LEU A 66 -0.44 2.73 12.32
N ALA A 67 -1.22 3.40 11.50
CA ALA A 67 -1.58 4.81 11.71
C ALA A 67 -2.29 5.02 13.04
N ALA A 68 -3.26 4.17 13.39
CA ALA A 68 -3.97 4.23 14.66
C ALA A 68 -3.02 4.06 15.86
N VAL A 69 -2.14 3.07 15.83
CA VAL A 69 -1.13 2.85 16.87
C VAL A 69 -0.20 4.05 17.01
N LEU A 70 0.29 4.58 15.90
CA LEU A 70 1.17 5.76 15.91
C LEU A 70 0.48 6.97 16.51
N ILE A 71 -0.78 7.21 16.16
CA ILE A 71 -1.53 8.37 16.65
C ILE A 71 -1.90 8.20 18.12
N ILE A 72 -2.47 7.05 18.50
CA ILE A 72 -3.03 6.84 19.85
C ILE A 72 -1.91 6.62 20.88
N LYS A 73 -0.97 5.73 20.57
CA LYS A 73 0.07 5.34 21.54
C LYS A 73 1.27 6.29 21.53
N TYR A 74 1.71 6.73 20.34
CA TYR A 74 2.92 7.52 20.19
C TYR A 74 2.64 9.01 19.93
N GLN A 75 1.39 9.42 19.90
CA GLN A 75 0.97 10.81 19.64
C GLN A 75 1.65 11.41 18.39
N ALA A 76 1.75 10.61 17.33
CA ALA A 76 2.53 10.94 16.14
C ALA A 76 2.07 12.22 15.42
N LEU A 77 0.84 12.69 15.65
CA LEU A 77 0.36 13.98 15.13
C LEU A 77 1.10 15.18 15.74
N MET A 78 1.74 15.01 16.90
CA MET A 78 2.61 16.04 17.49
C MET A 78 3.98 16.14 16.80
N ARG A 79 4.26 15.23 15.87
CA ARG A 79 5.47 15.20 15.04
C ARG A 79 5.09 15.20 13.57
N PRO A 80 4.80 16.36 12.96
CA PRO A 80 4.34 16.46 11.58
C PRO A 80 5.24 15.73 10.59
N GLY A 81 4.63 14.95 9.71
CA GLY A 81 5.34 14.10 8.75
C GLY A 81 5.53 12.64 9.19
N THR A 82 5.28 12.30 10.45
CA THR A 82 5.44 10.91 10.94
C THR A 82 4.40 9.98 10.31
N VAL A 83 3.12 10.32 10.37
CA VAL A 83 2.05 9.46 9.84
C VAL A 83 2.12 9.42 8.32
N PHE A 84 2.31 10.56 7.67
CA PHE A 84 2.46 10.65 6.22
C PHE A 84 3.68 9.86 5.72
N GLY A 85 4.84 10.03 6.36
CA GLY A 85 6.05 9.28 5.99
C GLY A 85 5.87 7.78 6.17
N THR A 86 5.23 7.35 7.26
CA THR A 86 4.93 5.94 7.52
C THR A 86 3.97 5.37 6.48
N PHE A 87 2.92 6.11 6.13
CA PHE A 87 2.00 5.72 5.07
C PHE A 87 2.74 5.57 3.73
N LEU A 88 3.55 6.56 3.36
CA LEU A 88 4.25 6.57 2.09
C LEU A 88 5.24 5.41 1.98
N ALA A 89 6.04 5.16 3.02
CA ALA A 89 6.96 4.03 3.06
C ALA A 89 6.23 2.69 3.07
N GLY A 90 5.22 2.55 3.92
CA GLY A 90 4.42 1.32 4.03
C GLY A 90 3.66 0.99 2.76
N TYR A 91 3.06 1.98 2.11
CA TYR A 91 2.41 1.81 0.81
C TYR A 91 3.42 1.38 -0.27
N GLY A 92 4.58 2.04 -0.36
CA GLY A 92 5.62 1.68 -1.31
C GLY A 92 6.12 0.25 -1.11
N ILE A 93 6.34 -0.19 0.13
CA ILE A 93 6.73 -1.57 0.45
C ILE A 93 5.61 -2.55 0.04
N SER A 94 4.36 -2.25 0.39
CA SER A 94 3.21 -3.08 0.02
C SER A 94 3.10 -3.24 -1.49
N ARG A 95 3.28 -2.16 -2.25
CA ARG A 95 3.30 -2.20 -3.72
C ARG A 95 4.42 -3.08 -4.27
N ILE A 96 5.63 -2.95 -3.76
CA ILE A 96 6.76 -3.80 -4.19
C ILE A 96 6.43 -5.29 -3.98
N LEU A 97 5.84 -5.64 -2.84
CA LEU A 97 5.45 -7.01 -2.52
C LEU A 97 4.32 -7.51 -3.42
N VAL A 98 3.25 -6.76 -3.56
CA VAL A 98 2.07 -7.19 -4.34
C VAL A 98 2.38 -7.28 -5.83
N GLU A 99 3.25 -6.41 -6.36
CA GLU A 99 3.66 -6.47 -7.77
C GLU A 99 4.33 -7.79 -8.16
N THR A 100 4.84 -8.56 -7.21
CA THR A 100 5.39 -9.89 -7.49
C THR A 100 4.32 -10.90 -7.93
N VAL A 101 3.08 -10.70 -7.51
CA VAL A 101 1.93 -11.59 -7.81
C VAL A 101 0.86 -10.91 -8.66
N ARG A 102 1.00 -9.64 -8.94
CA ARG A 102 0.08 -8.88 -9.78
C ARG A 102 0.32 -9.15 -11.27
N GLU A 103 -0.73 -9.14 -12.07
CA GLU A 103 -0.61 -9.14 -13.53
C GLU A 103 -0.04 -7.79 -13.98
N PRO A 104 1.06 -7.76 -14.76
CA PRO A 104 1.60 -6.51 -15.29
C PRO A 104 0.61 -5.84 -16.23
N ASP A 105 0.63 -4.51 -16.28
CA ASP A 105 -0.18 -3.75 -17.23
C ASP A 105 0.19 -4.14 -18.67
N ALA A 106 -0.80 -4.53 -19.47
CA ALA A 106 -0.61 -5.07 -20.83
C ALA A 106 0.13 -4.12 -21.79
N HIS A 107 0.08 -2.80 -21.52
CA HIS A 107 0.71 -1.78 -22.36
C HIS A 107 2.20 -1.58 -22.09
N ILE A 108 2.70 -1.96 -20.93
CA ILE A 108 4.06 -1.64 -20.47
C ILE A 108 4.88 -2.92 -20.26
N GLY A 109 4.25 -4.01 -19.78
CA GLY A 109 4.91 -5.29 -19.52
C GLY A 109 5.97 -5.20 -18.42
N TYR A 110 7.01 -6.01 -18.57
CA TYR A 110 8.15 -6.05 -17.64
C TYR A 110 9.25 -5.09 -18.09
N LEU A 111 9.89 -4.46 -17.11
CA LEU A 111 11.09 -3.67 -17.29
C LEU A 111 12.35 -4.52 -17.12
N ILE A 112 13.50 -3.86 -16.96
CA ILE A 112 14.79 -4.49 -16.72
C ILE A 112 14.70 -5.47 -15.54
N TRP A 113 15.26 -6.66 -15.69
CA TRP A 113 15.27 -7.75 -14.70
C TRP A 113 13.89 -8.27 -14.26
N GLY A 114 12.88 -8.15 -15.11
CA GLY A 114 11.53 -8.63 -14.79
C GLY A 114 10.78 -7.80 -13.75
N THR A 115 11.21 -6.56 -13.50
CA THR A 115 10.54 -5.62 -12.61
C THR A 115 9.38 -4.91 -13.30
N THR A 116 8.49 -4.31 -12.52
CA THR A 116 7.35 -3.54 -13.03
C THR A 116 7.51 -2.05 -12.75
N TRP A 117 6.76 -1.21 -13.47
CA TRP A 117 6.69 0.22 -13.18
C TRP A 117 6.22 0.51 -11.75
N GLY A 118 5.30 -0.31 -11.23
CA GLY A 118 4.83 -0.17 -9.86
C GLY A 118 5.95 -0.30 -8.84
N GLN A 119 6.89 -1.23 -9.05
CA GLN A 119 8.06 -1.39 -8.19
C GLN A 119 9.01 -0.19 -8.27
N TRP A 120 9.32 0.28 -9.47
CA TRP A 120 10.22 1.42 -9.66
C TRP A 120 9.67 2.72 -9.08
N LEU A 121 8.38 2.99 -9.25
CA LEU A 121 7.73 4.16 -8.64
C LEU A 121 7.63 4.06 -7.12
N SER A 122 7.62 2.85 -6.58
CA SER A 122 7.53 2.63 -5.13
C SER A 122 8.86 2.87 -4.40
N ILE A 123 10.01 2.71 -5.07
CA ILE A 123 11.32 2.94 -4.46
C ILE A 123 11.47 4.39 -3.94
N PRO A 124 11.22 5.45 -4.73
CA PRO A 124 11.25 6.82 -4.24
C PRO A 124 10.29 7.07 -3.08
N MET A 125 9.11 6.41 -3.10
CA MET A 125 8.14 6.54 -2.03
C MET A 125 8.68 5.98 -0.71
N VAL A 126 9.34 4.81 -0.74
CA VAL A 126 9.97 4.21 0.44
C VAL A 126 11.08 5.11 0.97
N ILE A 127 11.95 5.60 0.10
CA ILE A 127 13.06 6.49 0.48
C ILE A 127 12.52 7.78 1.10
N LEU A 128 11.60 8.45 0.43
CA LEU A 128 11.02 9.71 0.92
C LEU A 128 10.24 9.49 2.22
N GLY A 129 9.44 8.43 2.31
CA GLY A 129 8.67 8.09 3.50
C GLY A 129 9.57 7.84 4.71
N THR A 130 10.62 7.05 4.54
CA THR A 130 11.63 6.78 5.58
C THR A 130 12.36 8.06 6.01
N TYR A 131 12.75 8.90 5.05
CA TYR A 131 13.36 10.19 5.34
C TYR A 131 12.44 11.10 6.16
N LEU A 132 11.16 11.18 5.80
CA LEU A 132 10.18 12.01 6.53
C LEU A 132 9.98 11.53 7.97
N VAL A 133 9.90 10.22 8.18
CA VAL A 133 9.81 9.64 9.53
C VAL A 133 11.06 9.96 10.33
N TRP A 134 12.24 9.71 9.77
CA TRP A 134 13.51 10.02 10.43
C TRP A 134 13.60 11.49 10.82
N ARG A 135 13.30 12.40 9.89
CA ARG A 135 13.29 13.85 10.13
C ARG A 135 12.30 14.23 11.23
N ALA A 136 11.09 13.70 11.20
CA ALA A 136 10.05 14.01 12.19
C ALA A 136 10.42 13.53 13.60
N ILE A 137 11.12 12.39 13.73
CA ILE A 137 11.58 11.87 15.03
C ILE A 137 12.79 12.66 15.53
N SER A 138 13.66 13.14 14.64
CA SER A 138 14.87 13.92 14.99
C SER A 138 14.56 15.35 15.44
N LEU A 139 13.37 15.87 15.13
CA LEU A 139 12.95 17.21 15.54
C LEU A 139 12.14 17.16 16.86
N PRO A 140 12.19 18.22 17.68
CA PRO A 140 11.35 18.28 18.87
C PRO A 140 9.87 18.26 18.50
N ALA A 141 9.04 17.60 19.33
CA ALA A 141 7.61 17.60 19.13
C ALA A 141 7.03 19.03 19.23
N VAL A 142 6.01 19.30 18.42
CA VAL A 142 5.29 20.58 18.49
C VAL A 142 4.53 20.61 19.83
N ASN A 143 4.80 21.62 20.65
CA ASN A 143 4.09 21.81 21.90
C ASN A 143 2.57 22.00 21.63
N LYS A 144 1.76 21.41 22.50
CA LYS A 144 0.32 21.73 22.54
C LYS A 144 0.19 23.22 22.85
N LEU A 145 -0.39 23.99 21.93
CA LEU A 145 -0.92 25.33 22.22
C LEU A 145 -2.09 25.20 23.16
#